data_3d1aead737f84e030ccbed554368e0ba
#
_entry.id   3d1aead737f84e030ccbed554368e0ba
#
_cell.length_a   1.000
_cell.length_b   1.000
_cell.length_c   1.000
_cell.angle_alpha   90.00
_cell.angle_beta   90.00
_cell.angle_gamma   90.00
#
_symmetry.space_group_name_H-M   'P 1'
#
loop_
_entity.id
_entity.type
_entity.pdbx_description
1 polymer ?
#
loop_
_entity_poly.entity_id
_entity_poly.type
_entity_poly.pdbx_seq_one_letter_code
_entity_poly.pdbx_strand_id
1 'polypeptide(L)'
;MKFSSCLEILKEEKKPLRFLASRIIRKLGLTRFFRIHCEGFCLRLHPASISMRLWVEGADRNEDLDVLKKVLRPGDTYIDIGANIGHLCLAASSFVTEKGRVFAFEPHPRTYRFLCDNLTLNGSENIVAVQAALGEETGFSNISDGPSDDQNRIGDTGFTTVTLRLDDLFPSINVRLLKIDVEGAEQAVLLGCGGLLDRVDVIYCEIFEQYAQRYGYSGASLVKLLMAKQFTVFRLEGESLEKVTEKDCFSECQNLLACKDESVFRKQFAAPM
;
A
#
# COMPACT_ATOMS: atom_id res chain seq x y z
N MET A 1 18.65 20.85 13.57
CA MET A 1 17.35 20.75 14.30
C MET A 1 17.53 21.39 15.67
N LYS A 2 16.79 22.46 15.97
CA LYS A 2 16.87 23.16 17.26
C LYS A 2 16.28 22.27 18.36
N PHE A 3 16.85 22.30 19.55
CA PHE A 3 16.41 21.51 20.72
C PHE A 3 14.92 21.72 21.08
N SER A 4 14.35 22.89 20.77
CA SER A 4 12.93 23.21 20.96
C SER A 4 11.98 22.37 20.11
N SER A 5 12.35 22.06 18.87
CA SER A 5 11.52 21.23 17.97
C SER A 5 11.51 19.76 18.37
N CYS A 6 12.54 19.26 19.03
CA CYS A 6 12.58 17.86 19.54
C CYS A 6 11.65 17.68 20.75
N LEU A 7 11.53 18.69 21.62
CA LEU A 7 10.65 18.63 22.79
C LEU A 7 9.17 18.74 22.40
N GLU A 8 8.84 19.50 21.35
CA GLU A 8 7.49 19.58 20.82
C GLU A 8 7.06 18.26 20.18
N ILE A 9 7.90 17.68 19.31
CA ILE A 9 7.64 16.36 18.70
C ILE A 9 7.44 15.29 19.77
N LEU A 10 8.25 15.29 20.86
CA LEU A 10 8.12 14.32 21.94
C LEU A 10 6.84 14.46 22.76
N LYS A 11 6.23 15.65 22.79
CA LYS A 11 4.94 15.87 23.47
C LYS A 11 3.75 15.36 22.68
N GLU A 12 3.86 15.33 21.36
CA GLU A 12 2.82 14.84 20.45
C GLU A 12 2.89 13.33 20.24
N GLU A 13 4.04 12.70 20.47
CA GLU A 13 4.26 11.28 20.27
C GLU A 13 3.59 10.41 21.33
N LYS A 14 2.78 9.46 20.90
CA LYS A 14 2.10 8.50 21.79
C LYS A 14 3.09 7.60 22.58
N LYS A 15 4.30 7.35 22.03
CA LYS A 15 5.33 6.49 22.64
C LYS A 15 6.72 7.15 22.56
N PRO A 16 6.96 8.26 23.29
CA PRO A 16 8.15 9.11 23.14
C PRO A 16 9.48 8.39 23.39
N LEU A 17 9.52 7.46 24.35
CA LEU A 17 10.73 6.68 24.63
C LEU A 17 11.10 5.73 23.48
N ARG A 18 10.11 5.05 22.89
CA ARG A 18 10.34 4.20 21.71
C ARG A 18 10.74 5.04 20.48
N PHE A 19 10.15 6.21 20.31
CA PHE A 19 10.53 7.14 19.27
C PHE A 19 11.99 7.58 19.39
N LEU A 20 12.45 7.99 20.59
CA LEU A 20 13.85 8.33 20.84
C LEU A 20 14.79 7.14 20.60
N ALA A 21 14.44 5.96 21.12
CA ALA A 21 15.20 4.75 20.91
C ALA A 21 15.32 4.42 19.41
N SER A 22 14.25 4.60 18.63
CA SER A 22 14.25 4.36 17.18
C SER A 22 15.28 5.24 16.46
N ARG A 23 15.36 6.53 16.84
CA ARG A 23 16.35 7.47 16.31
C ARG A 23 17.79 7.08 16.62
N ILE A 24 18.05 6.64 17.85
CA ILE A 24 19.37 6.18 18.29
C ILE A 24 19.75 4.91 17.53
N ILE A 25 18.86 3.90 17.48
CA ILE A 25 19.07 2.64 16.79
C ILE A 25 19.38 2.88 15.30
N ARG A 26 18.62 3.76 14.64
CA ARG A 26 18.85 4.14 13.24
C ARG A 26 20.21 4.84 13.06
N LYS A 27 20.52 5.82 13.91
CA LYS A 27 21.78 6.59 13.85
C LYS A 27 23.01 5.72 14.04
N LEU A 28 22.94 4.72 14.92
CA LEU A 28 24.03 3.79 15.21
C LEU A 28 24.10 2.61 14.20
N GLY A 29 23.19 2.51 13.23
CA GLY A 29 23.14 1.41 12.27
C GLY A 29 22.77 0.06 12.89
N LEU A 30 22.09 0.07 14.03
CA LEU A 30 21.76 -1.13 14.81
C LEU A 30 20.42 -1.76 14.40
N THR A 31 19.69 -1.20 13.43
CA THR A 31 18.35 -1.66 13.00
C THR A 31 18.32 -3.16 12.68
N ARG A 32 19.39 -3.68 12.05
CA ARG A 32 19.51 -5.12 11.68
C ARG A 32 19.37 -6.12 12.83
N PHE A 33 19.55 -5.67 14.07
CA PHE A 33 19.44 -6.51 15.28
C PHE A 33 18.04 -6.55 15.87
N PHE A 34 17.11 -5.75 15.33
CA PHE A 34 15.76 -5.64 15.85
C PHE A 34 14.76 -6.21 14.86
N ARG A 35 13.65 -6.70 15.41
CA ARG A 35 12.49 -7.19 14.66
C ARG A 35 11.22 -6.51 15.15
N ILE A 36 10.23 -6.48 14.28
CA ILE A 36 8.87 -6.06 14.58
C ILE A 36 8.03 -7.32 14.55
N HIS A 37 7.42 -7.65 15.68
CA HIS A 37 6.51 -8.80 15.77
C HIS A 37 5.11 -8.36 15.40
N CYS A 38 4.51 -9.05 14.44
CA CYS A 38 3.15 -8.88 13.97
C CYS A 38 2.37 -10.17 14.24
N GLU A 39 1.06 -10.12 14.13
CA GLU A 39 0.22 -11.31 14.21
C GLU A 39 0.51 -12.27 13.05
N GLY A 40 1.14 -13.39 13.35
CA GLY A 40 1.45 -14.44 12.38
C GLY A 40 2.75 -14.27 11.58
N PHE A 41 3.47 -13.14 11.68
CA PHE A 41 4.73 -12.92 10.96
C PHE A 41 5.66 -11.95 11.68
N CYS A 42 6.88 -11.79 11.17
CA CYS A 42 7.86 -10.84 11.68
C CYS A 42 8.44 -9.96 10.57
N LEU A 43 8.76 -8.72 10.87
CA LEU A 43 9.52 -7.84 9.99
C LEU A 43 10.91 -7.56 10.59
N ARG A 44 11.92 -7.42 9.74
CA ARG A 44 13.18 -6.81 10.14
C ARG A 44 12.97 -5.32 10.37
N LEU A 45 13.62 -4.76 11.37
CA LEU A 45 13.65 -3.31 11.52
C LEU A 45 14.65 -2.75 10.49
N HIS A 46 14.12 -2.15 9.42
CA HIS A 46 14.91 -1.47 8.41
C HIS A 46 15.04 0.02 8.73
N PRO A 47 16.08 0.72 8.23
CA PRO A 47 16.21 2.17 8.38
C PRO A 47 15.25 2.94 7.43
N ALA A 48 14.02 2.45 7.29
CA ALA A 48 12.93 2.93 6.46
C ALA A 48 11.85 3.59 7.32
N SER A 49 11.15 4.59 6.80
CA SER A 49 10.15 5.39 7.54
C SER A 49 9.03 4.52 8.09
N ILE A 50 8.42 3.70 7.22
CA ILE A 50 7.34 2.80 7.63
C ILE A 50 7.82 1.76 8.66
N SER A 51 9.01 1.18 8.47
CA SER A 51 9.58 0.22 9.41
C SER A 51 9.77 0.81 10.80
N MET A 52 10.31 2.04 10.86
CA MET A 52 10.52 2.75 12.13
C MET A 52 9.19 3.11 12.79
N ARG A 53 8.18 3.55 12.01
CA ARG A 53 6.83 3.85 12.50
C ARG A 53 6.17 2.61 13.09
N LEU A 54 6.17 1.48 12.38
CA LEU A 54 5.62 0.21 12.86
C LEU A 54 6.30 -0.26 14.16
N TRP A 55 7.63 -0.08 14.26
CA TRP A 55 8.35 -0.43 15.49
C TRP A 55 7.96 0.45 16.68
N VAL A 56 7.71 1.74 16.46
CA VAL A 56 7.32 2.69 17.51
C VAL A 56 5.87 2.50 17.90
N GLU A 57 4.96 2.51 16.95
CA GLU A 57 3.51 2.54 17.18
C GLU A 57 2.91 1.15 17.42
N GLY A 58 3.50 0.13 16.83
CA GLY A 58 2.97 -1.24 16.75
C GLY A 58 2.43 -1.52 15.35
N ALA A 59 2.50 -2.78 14.96
CA ALA A 59 2.20 -3.20 13.58
C ALA A 59 0.76 -3.72 13.39
N ASP A 60 0.07 -4.07 14.47
CA ASP A 60 -1.20 -4.82 14.40
C ASP A 60 -2.46 -3.93 14.42
N ARG A 61 -2.30 -2.64 14.67
CA ARG A 61 -3.39 -1.66 14.67
C ARG A 61 -3.26 -0.75 13.48
N ASN A 62 -3.76 -1.21 12.34
CA ASN A 62 -3.71 -0.47 11.09
C ASN A 62 -5.02 -0.71 10.33
N GLU A 63 -5.65 0.36 9.88
CA GLU A 63 -6.88 0.33 9.08
C GLU A 63 -6.73 -0.55 7.84
N ASP A 64 -5.53 -0.51 7.19
CA ASP A 64 -5.23 -1.34 6.03
C ASP A 64 -5.33 -2.84 6.36
N LEU A 65 -4.83 -3.28 7.53
CA LEU A 65 -4.93 -4.67 7.97
C LEU A 65 -6.40 -5.07 8.20
N ASP A 66 -7.21 -4.18 8.74
CA ASP A 66 -8.63 -4.43 8.95
C ASP A 66 -9.37 -4.59 7.62
N VAL A 67 -9.02 -3.79 6.61
CA VAL A 67 -9.54 -3.95 5.24
C VAL A 67 -9.15 -5.32 4.69
N LEU A 68 -7.87 -5.71 4.78
CA LEU A 68 -7.41 -7.00 4.30
C LEU A 68 -8.16 -8.17 5.00
N LYS A 69 -8.29 -8.15 6.33
CA LYS A 69 -9.02 -9.15 7.11
C LYS A 69 -10.50 -9.27 6.70
N LYS A 70 -11.14 -8.14 6.43
CA LYS A 70 -12.56 -8.09 6.01
C LYS A 70 -12.76 -8.62 4.59
N VAL A 71 -11.81 -8.37 3.67
CA VAL A 71 -11.96 -8.66 2.24
C VAL A 71 -11.41 -10.03 1.85
N LEU A 72 -10.20 -10.39 2.32
CA LEU A 72 -9.48 -11.58 1.86
C LEU A 72 -9.99 -12.87 2.54
N ARG A 73 -9.96 -13.97 1.79
CA ARG A 73 -10.32 -15.32 2.21
C ARG A 73 -9.29 -16.33 1.71
N PRO A 74 -9.18 -17.52 2.31
CA PRO A 74 -8.33 -18.60 1.81
C PRO A 74 -8.59 -18.90 0.33
N GLY A 75 -7.52 -18.92 -0.47
CA GLY A 75 -7.57 -19.16 -1.91
C GLY A 75 -7.66 -17.91 -2.78
N ASP A 76 -7.85 -16.73 -2.19
CA ASP A 76 -7.94 -15.47 -2.93
C ASP A 76 -6.60 -15.04 -3.54
N THR A 77 -6.69 -14.20 -4.56
CA THR A 77 -5.55 -13.47 -5.13
C THR A 77 -5.56 -12.02 -4.66
N TYR A 78 -4.44 -11.57 -4.12
CA TYR A 78 -4.17 -10.19 -3.72
C TYR A 78 -3.03 -9.61 -4.53
N ILE A 79 -3.20 -8.40 -5.03
CA ILE A 79 -2.15 -7.62 -5.71
C ILE A 79 -1.89 -6.36 -4.89
N ASP A 80 -0.62 -6.13 -4.50
CA ASP A 80 -0.15 -4.98 -3.73
C ASP A 80 0.79 -4.14 -4.60
N ILE A 81 0.34 -2.97 -5.01
CA ILE A 81 1.10 -2.02 -5.81
C ILE A 81 1.57 -0.90 -4.90
N GLY A 82 2.89 -0.74 -4.78
CA GLY A 82 3.54 0.04 -3.73
C GLY A 82 3.69 -0.78 -2.45
N ALA A 83 4.18 -2.02 -2.59
CA ALA A 83 4.27 -2.99 -1.49
C ALA A 83 5.23 -2.58 -0.36
N ASN A 84 6.07 -1.60 -0.60
CA ASN A 84 7.04 -1.08 0.35
C ASN A 84 7.87 -2.21 0.99
N ILE A 85 7.98 -2.29 2.32
CA ILE A 85 8.72 -3.34 3.02
C ILE A 85 7.96 -4.67 3.14
N GLY A 86 6.76 -4.80 2.58
CA GLY A 86 5.97 -6.03 2.53
C GLY A 86 5.10 -6.30 3.76
N HIS A 87 4.81 -5.30 4.59
CA HIS A 87 3.96 -5.47 5.77
C HIS A 87 2.59 -6.01 5.41
N LEU A 88 1.89 -5.38 4.46
CA LEU A 88 0.57 -5.81 4.02
C LEU A 88 0.60 -7.10 3.20
N CYS A 89 1.64 -7.32 2.39
CA CYS A 89 1.83 -8.56 1.65
C CYS A 89 1.95 -9.78 2.57
N LEU A 90 2.72 -9.68 3.66
CA LEU A 90 2.88 -10.76 4.64
C LEU A 90 1.59 -11.03 5.41
N ALA A 91 0.88 -9.98 5.81
CA ALA A 91 -0.44 -10.13 6.41
C ALA A 91 -1.43 -10.80 5.46
N ALA A 92 -1.52 -10.32 4.20
CA ALA A 92 -2.39 -10.89 3.19
C ALA A 92 -2.07 -12.36 2.92
N SER A 93 -0.77 -12.72 2.86
CA SER A 93 -0.30 -14.11 2.70
C SER A 93 -0.91 -15.05 3.72
N SER A 94 -1.03 -14.61 4.98
CA SER A 94 -1.65 -15.42 6.04
C SER A 94 -3.16 -15.57 5.85
N PHE A 95 -3.84 -14.56 5.32
CA PHE A 95 -5.30 -14.59 5.10
C PHE A 95 -5.68 -15.44 3.88
N VAL A 96 -4.91 -15.33 2.78
CA VAL A 96 -5.19 -16.13 1.58
C VAL A 96 -4.66 -17.57 1.67
N THR A 97 -3.80 -17.86 2.64
CA THR A 97 -3.15 -19.15 2.89
C THR A 97 -2.30 -19.64 1.71
N GLU A 98 -1.73 -20.86 1.80
CA GLU A 98 -1.00 -21.51 0.71
C GLU A 98 -1.85 -21.76 -0.55
N LYS A 99 -3.17 -21.70 -0.46
CA LYS A 99 -4.12 -21.87 -1.56
C LYS A 99 -4.26 -20.61 -2.42
N GLY A 100 -3.99 -19.44 -1.83
CA GLY A 100 -4.06 -18.15 -2.51
C GLY A 100 -2.70 -17.67 -3.03
N ARG A 101 -2.69 -16.49 -3.64
CA ARG A 101 -1.49 -15.85 -4.18
C ARG A 101 -1.46 -14.38 -3.83
N VAL A 102 -0.25 -13.88 -3.58
CA VAL A 102 0.05 -12.46 -3.37
C VAL A 102 1.07 -12.02 -4.41
N PHE A 103 0.79 -10.95 -5.12
CA PHE A 103 1.74 -10.30 -6.03
C PHE A 103 2.08 -8.93 -5.48
N ALA A 104 3.36 -8.69 -5.23
CA ALA A 104 3.88 -7.49 -4.60
C ALA A 104 4.77 -6.72 -5.58
N PHE A 105 4.41 -5.48 -5.87
CA PHE A 105 5.18 -4.61 -6.76
C PHE A 105 5.78 -3.45 -5.98
N GLU A 106 7.10 -3.33 -6.00
CA GLU A 106 7.85 -2.25 -5.35
C GLU A 106 8.96 -1.76 -6.29
N PRO A 107 8.87 -0.52 -6.82
CA PRO A 107 9.82 -0.06 -7.82
C PRO A 107 11.18 0.36 -7.25
N HIS A 108 11.24 0.88 -6.00
CA HIS A 108 12.46 1.44 -5.48
C HIS A 108 13.44 0.33 -5.04
N PRO A 109 14.70 0.29 -5.56
CA PRO A 109 15.60 -0.85 -5.37
C PRO A 109 15.96 -1.13 -3.91
N ARG A 110 16.09 -0.08 -3.09
CA ARG A 110 16.39 -0.23 -1.65
C ARG A 110 15.19 -0.81 -0.90
N THR A 111 13.99 -0.30 -1.16
CA THR A 111 12.77 -0.73 -0.50
C THR A 111 12.39 -2.15 -0.93
N TYR A 112 12.54 -2.47 -2.23
CA TYR A 112 12.38 -3.82 -2.76
C TYR A 112 13.31 -4.85 -2.06
N ARG A 113 14.57 -4.46 -1.80
CA ARG A 113 15.48 -5.31 -1.04
C ARG A 113 14.95 -5.56 0.39
N PHE A 114 14.38 -4.55 1.04
CA PHE A 114 13.78 -4.72 2.37
C PHE A 114 12.54 -5.64 2.31
N LEU A 115 11.73 -5.52 1.27
CA LEU A 115 10.64 -6.46 0.98
C LEU A 115 11.18 -7.90 0.89
N CYS A 116 12.15 -8.16 0.03
CA CYS A 116 12.75 -9.49 -0.14
C CYS A 116 13.35 -10.06 1.17
N ASP A 117 14.02 -9.20 1.95
CA ASP A 117 14.56 -9.58 3.27
C ASP A 117 13.44 -10.04 4.23
N ASN A 118 12.30 -9.38 4.21
CA ASN A 118 11.14 -9.72 5.04
C ASN A 118 10.43 -10.99 4.55
N LEU A 119 10.28 -11.17 3.23
CA LEU A 119 9.73 -12.43 2.67
C LEU A 119 10.61 -13.62 3.03
N THR A 120 11.92 -13.48 2.90
CA THR A 120 12.89 -14.52 3.27
C THR A 120 12.84 -14.86 4.77
N LEU A 121 12.69 -13.83 5.62
CA LEU A 121 12.58 -14.02 7.07
C LEU A 121 11.38 -14.89 7.47
N ASN A 122 10.29 -14.80 6.71
CA ASN A 122 9.03 -15.50 7.01
C ASN A 122 8.84 -16.80 6.20
N GLY A 123 9.73 -17.11 5.25
CA GLY A 123 9.59 -18.29 4.40
C GLY A 123 8.31 -18.27 3.55
N SER A 124 7.88 -17.08 3.10
CA SER A 124 6.62 -16.92 2.38
C SER A 124 6.73 -17.45 0.94
N GLU A 125 6.07 -18.56 0.63
CA GLU A 125 6.14 -19.24 -0.68
C GLU A 125 5.01 -18.81 -1.64
N ASN A 126 3.92 -18.22 -1.12
CA ASN A 126 2.78 -17.78 -1.91
C ASN A 126 2.83 -16.29 -2.29
N ILE A 127 3.96 -15.61 -2.03
CA ILE A 127 4.19 -14.22 -2.42
C ILE A 127 5.20 -14.14 -3.56
N VAL A 128 4.82 -13.48 -4.65
CA VAL A 128 5.71 -13.15 -5.78
C VAL A 128 6.03 -11.66 -5.70
N ALA A 129 7.29 -11.33 -5.42
CA ALA A 129 7.75 -9.94 -5.40
C ALA A 129 8.41 -9.55 -6.74
N VAL A 130 8.04 -8.39 -7.27
CA VAL A 130 8.53 -7.86 -8.54
C VAL A 130 9.07 -6.45 -8.33
N GLN A 131 10.32 -6.21 -8.74
CA GLN A 131 10.90 -4.87 -8.73
C GLN A 131 10.48 -4.12 -9.99
N ALA A 132 9.32 -3.49 -9.96
CA ALA A 132 8.80 -2.70 -11.07
C ALA A 132 7.82 -1.64 -10.56
N ALA A 133 7.73 -0.53 -11.27
CA ALA A 133 6.58 0.36 -11.22
C ALA A 133 5.44 -0.23 -12.05
N LEU A 134 4.22 0.17 -11.75
CA LEU A 134 3.07 -0.10 -12.62
C LEU A 134 2.52 1.22 -13.18
N GLY A 135 2.01 1.17 -14.39
CA GLY A 135 1.51 2.36 -15.09
C GLY A 135 0.72 2.01 -16.34
N GLU A 136 0.34 3.04 -17.08
CA GLU A 136 -0.50 2.93 -18.28
C GLU A 136 0.23 2.21 -19.43
N GLU A 137 1.56 2.38 -19.52
CA GLU A 137 2.38 1.80 -20.58
C GLU A 137 3.57 1.03 -20.03
N THR A 138 3.97 -0.03 -20.72
CA THR A 138 5.22 -0.77 -20.44
C THR A 138 6.41 0.01 -20.96
N GLY A 139 7.43 0.20 -20.12
CA GLY A 139 8.62 0.98 -20.46
C GLY A 139 9.57 1.15 -19.28
N PHE A 140 10.15 2.34 -19.15
CA PHE A 140 11.04 2.71 -18.06
C PHE A 140 10.60 4.04 -17.44
N SER A 141 10.70 4.11 -16.12
CA SER A 141 10.44 5.32 -15.33
C SER A 141 11.57 5.55 -14.34
N ASN A 142 11.70 6.77 -13.86
CA ASN A 142 12.60 7.08 -12.76
C ASN A 142 11.80 7.14 -11.46
N ILE A 143 12.32 6.53 -10.39
CA ILE A 143 11.78 6.60 -9.04
C ILE A 143 12.68 7.51 -8.21
N SER A 144 12.10 8.54 -7.61
CA SER A 144 12.84 9.45 -6.75
C SER A 144 13.50 8.72 -5.56
N ASP A 145 14.65 9.23 -5.10
CA ASP A 145 15.32 8.77 -3.88
C ASP A 145 15.27 9.91 -2.86
N GLY A 146 14.10 10.12 -2.29
CA GLY A 146 13.86 11.15 -1.30
C GLY A 146 14.41 10.80 0.09
N PRO A 147 14.38 11.76 1.03
CA PRO A 147 14.83 11.54 2.41
C PRO A 147 13.93 10.57 3.19
N SER A 148 12.71 10.33 2.69
CA SER A 148 11.70 9.43 3.24
C SER A 148 11.26 8.46 2.17
N ASP A 149 11.34 7.17 2.47
CA ASP A 149 11.07 6.08 1.53
C ASP A 149 9.58 5.88 1.24
N ASP A 150 8.72 6.39 2.11
CA ASP A 150 7.27 6.44 1.95
C ASP A 150 6.79 7.60 1.07
N GLN A 151 7.70 8.39 0.49
CA GLN A 151 7.40 9.49 -0.43
C GLN A 151 8.11 9.34 -1.78
N ASN A 152 8.68 8.17 -2.05
CA ASN A 152 9.29 7.90 -3.32
C ASN A 152 8.21 7.70 -4.40
N ARG A 153 8.36 8.40 -5.53
CA ARG A 153 7.37 8.45 -6.60
C ARG A 153 8.01 8.46 -7.97
N ILE A 154 7.24 8.16 -8.98
CA ILE A 154 7.64 8.35 -10.38
C ILE A 154 7.92 9.84 -10.63
N GLY A 155 9.02 10.15 -11.31
CA GLY A 155 9.43 11.52 -11.62
C GLY A 155 10.57 11.56 -12.63
N ASP A 156 11.19 12.74 -12.78
CA ASP A 156 12.24 12.96 -13.81
C ASP A 156 13.62 12.48 -13.38
N THR A 157 13.84 12.29 -12.08
CA THR A 157 15.16 11.95 -11.51
C THR A 157 15.05 10.81 -10.51
N GLY A 158 16.15 10.09 -10.29
CA GLY A 158 16.24 9.01 -9.31
C GLY A 158 16.75 7.71 -9.93
N PHE A 159 16.29 6.58 -9.42
CA PHE A 159 16.63 5.26 -9.94
C PHE A 159 15.75 4.89 -11.12
N THR A 160 16.34 4.48 -12.22
CA THR A 160 15.58 3.92 -13.35
C THR A 160 15.03 2.55 -12.98
N THR A 161 13.75 2.35 -13.20
CA THR A 161 13.04 1.08 -12.99
C THR A 161 12.21 0.73 -14.22
N VAL A 162 11.87 -0.54 -14.36
CA VAL A 162 10.90 -0.99 -15.36
C VAL A 162 9.51 -0.55 -14.92
N THR A 163 8.72 -0.07 -15.86
CA THR A 163 7.27 0.15 -15.71
C THR A 163 6.53 -0.90 -16.50
N LEU A 164 5.54 -1.53 -15.91
CA LEU A 164 4.77 -2.61 -16.53
C LEU A 164 3.28 -2.27 -16.52
N ARG A 165 2.55 -2.80 -17.49
CA ARG A 165 1.08 -2.80 -17.48
C ARG A 165 0.59 -4.05 -16.78
N LEU A 166 -0.35 -3.88 -15.86
CA LEU A 166 -0.89 -5.01 -15.11
C LEU A 166 -1.70 -5.98 -15.99
N ASP A 167 -2.40 -5.45 -17.00
CA ASP A 167 -3.17 -6.23 -17.95
C ASP A 167 -2.31 -7.21 -18.77
N ASP A 168 -1.08 -6.80 -19.10
CA ASP A 168 -0.12 -7.65 -19.82
C ASP A 168 0.41 -8.80 -18.95
N LEU A 169 0.54 -8.56 -17.64
CA LEU A 169 1.03 -9.55 -16.68
C LEU A 169 -0.04 -10.59 -16.32
N PHE A 170 -1.29 -10.17 -16.29
CA PHE A 170 -2.39 -10.97 -15.74
C PHE A 170 -3.59 -11.06 -16.71
N PRO A 171 -3.45 -11.70 -17.87
CA PRO A 171 -4.51 -11.72 -18.89
C PRO A 171 -5.74 -12.53 -18.48
N SER A 172 -5.66 -13.39 -17.46
CA SER A 172 -6.74 -14.35 -17.15
C SER A 172 -7.00 -14.64 -15.67
N ILE A 173 -6.32 -13.98 -14.73
CA ILE A 173 -6.55 -14.21 -13.30
C ILE A 173 -7.74 -13.40 -12.77
N ASN A 174 -8.43 -13.94 -11.77
CA ASN A 174 -9.35 -13.18 -10.94
C ASN A 174 -8.61 -12.62 -9.73
N VAL A 175 -8.86 -11.38 -9.41
CA VAL A 175 -8.21 -10.64 -8.31
C VAL A 175 -9.28 -10.27 -7.29
N ARG A 176 -9.15 -10.79 -6.08
CA ARG A 176 -10.06 -10.46 -5.00
C ARG A 176 -9.86 -9.04 -4.50
N LEU A 177 -8.60 -8.64 -4.31
CA LEU A 177 -8.26 -7.30 -3.84
C LEU A 177 -7.04 -6.77 -4.60
N LEU A 178 -7.19 -5.59 -5.18
CA LEU A 178 -6.11 -4.80 -5.77
C LEU A 178 -5.85 -3.58 -4.90
N LYS A 179 -4.70 -3.52 -4.22
CA LYS A 179 -4.26 -2.33 -3.50
C LYS A 179 -3.37 -1.48 -4.41
N ILE A 180 -3.59 -0.17 -4.40
CA ILE A 180 -2.81 0.81 -5.17
C ILE A 180 -2.44 1.96 -4.22
N ASP A 181 -1.14 2.14 -3.99
CA ASP A 181 -0.57 3.16 -3.13
C ASP A 181 0.79 3.56 -3.72
N VAL A 182 0.77 4.52 -4.62
CA VAL A 182 1.91 4.86 -5.51
C VAL A 182 2.20 6.36 -5.57
N GLU A 183 1.78 7.10 -4.53
CA GLU A 183 2.14 8.50 -4.29
C GLU A 183 1.77 9.45 -5.46
N GLY A 184 0.57 9.21 -6.03
CA GLY A 184 -0.06 10.05 -7.04
C GLY A 184 -0.18 9.44 -8.44
N ALA A 185 0.41 8.26 -8.71
CA ALA A 185 0.31 7.62 -10.02
C ALA A 185 -0.88 6.62 -10.14
N GLU A 186 -1.85 6.66 -9.22
CA GLU A 186 -2.96 5.70 -9.11
C GLU A 186 -3.78 5.63 -10.39
N GLN A 187 -4.04 6.77 -11.04
CA GLN A 187 -4.80 6.79 -12.30
C GLN A 187 -4.04 6.08 -13.43
N ALA A 188 -2.74 6.28 -13.54
CA ALA A 188 -1.93 5.60 -14.55
C ALA A 188 -1.91 4.08 -14.33
N VAL A 189 -1.84 3.63 -13.07
CA VAL A 189 -1.96 2.22 -12.71
C VAL A 189 -3.31 1.67 -13.13
N LEU A 190 -4.42 2.34 -12.81
CA LEU A 190 -5.77 1.91 -13.17
C LEU A 190 -5.97 1.83 -14.68
N LEU A 191 -5.41 2.78 -15.44
CA LEU A 191 -5.44 2.74 -16.92
C LEU A 191 -4.65 1.55 -17.45
N GLY A 192 -3.50 1.23 -16.86
CA GLY A 192 -2.70 0.05 -17.18
C GLY A 192 -3.31 -1.29 -16.77
N CYS A 193 -4.32 -1.28 -15.91
CA CYS A 193 -5.09 -2.49 -15.59
C CYS A 193 -5.98 -2.97 -16.75
N GLY A 194 -6.37 -2.08 -17.66
CA GLY A 194 -7.11 -2.45 -18.87
C GLY A 194 -8.31 -3.38 -18.62
N GLY A 195 -8.30 -4.54 -19.27
CA GLY A 195 -9.33 -5.59 -19.13
C GLY A 195 -9.23 -6.39 -17.81
N LEU A 196 -8.11 -6.32 -17.09
CA LEU A 196 -8.01 -6.94 -15.76
C LEU A 196 -9.05 -6.36 -14.79
N LEU A 197 -9.40 -5.06 -14.90
CA LEU A 197 -10.42 -4.45 -14.04
C LEU A 197 -11.76 -5.18 -14.07
N ASP A 198 -12.07 -5.88 -15.15
CA ASP A 198 -13.30 -6.68 -15.25
C ASP A 198 -13.28 -7.91 -14.33
N ARG A 199 -12.09 -8.33 -13.90
CA ARG A 199 -11.82 -9.48 -13.03
C ARG A 199 -11.30 -9.11 -11.65
N VAL A 200 -11.38 -7.84 -11.27
CA VAL A 200 -11.09 -7.33 -9.93
C VAL A 200 -12.38 -7.15 -9.16
N ASP A 201 -12.51 -7.76 -7.99
CA ASP A 201 -13.70 -7.63 -7.13
C ASP A 201 -13.67 -6.35 -6.31
N VAL A 202 -12.52 -6.05 -5.69
CA VAL A 202 -12.34 -4.90 -4.82
C VAL A 202 -11.03 -4.19 -5.14
N ILE A 203 -11.08 -2.86 -5.21
CA ILE A 203 -9.90 -1.98 -5.29
C ILE A 203 -9.80 -1.21 -3.98
N TYR A 204 -8.60 -1.13 -3.42
CA TYR A 204 -8.26 -0.29 -2.28
C TYR A 204 -7.14 0.65 -2.70
N CYS A 205 -7.42 1.94 -2.82
CA CYS A 205 -6.44 2.90 -3.29
C CYS A 205 -6.40 4.17 -2.44
N GLU A 206 -5.18 4.66 -2.20
CA GLU A 206 -4.97 5.97 -1.62
C GLU A 206 -5.26 7.06 -2.66
N ILE A 207 -5.85 8.17 -2.21
CA ILE A 207 -6.05 9.36 -3.03
C ILE A 207 -5.72 10.62 -2.22
N PHE A 208 -4.91 11.48 -2.82
CA PHE A 208 -4.61 12.81 -2.31
C PHE A 208 -4.53 13.80 -3.46
N GLU A 209 -5.41 14.80 -3.45
CA GLU A 209 -5.58 15.74 -4.56
C GLU A 209 -4.27 16.41 -4.96
N GLN A 210 -3.43 16.81 -3.99
CA GLN A 210 -2.12 17.43 -4.28
C GLN A 210 -1.16 16.50 -5.03
N TYR A 211 -1.26 15.18 -4.79
CA TYR A 211 -0.44 14.20 -5.51
C TYR A 211 -1.01 13.94 -6.89
N ALA A 212 -2.31 13.74 -7.01
CA ALA A 212 -3.00 13.55 -8.27
C ALA A 212 -2.73 14.69 -9.28
N GLN A 213 -2.80 15.95 -8.82
CA GLN A 213 -2.53 17.14 -9.65
C GLN A 213 -1.14 17.17 -10.27
N ARG A 214 -0.12 16.58 -9.63
CA ARG A 214 1.25 16.48 -10.18
C ARG A 214 1.29 15.62 -11.45
N TYR A 215 0.36 14.67 -11.56
CA TYR A 215 0.22 13.76 -12.69
C TYR A 215 -0.92 14.16 -13.64
N GLY A 216 -1.46 15.39 -13.48
CA GLY A 216 -2.43 15.97 -14.41
C GLY A 216 -3.86 15.45 -14.27
N TYR A 217 -4.22 14.85 -13.14
CA TYR A 217 -5.58 14.39 -12.87
C TYR A 217 -6.10 14.88 -11.51
N SER A 218 -7.34 14.56 -11.17
CA SER A 218 -7.97 14.91 -9.89
C SER A 218 -8.59 13.67 -9.23
N GLY A 219 -8.81 13.72 -7.91
CA GLY A 219 -9.53 12.67 -7.20
C GLY A 219 -10.92 12.41 -7.80
N ALA A 220 -11.61 13.47 -8.21
CA ALA A 220 -12.90 13.37 -8.92
C ALA A 220 -12.79 12.56 -10.22
N SER A 221 -11.72 12.75 -11.01
CA SER A 221 -11.51 12.00 -12.26
C SER A 221 -11.18 10.53 -12.01
N LEU A 222 -10.46 10.23 -10.92
CA LEU A 222 -10.19 8.84 -10.49
C LEU A 222 -11.49 8.13 -10.10
N VAL A 223 -12.33 8.76 -9.29
CA VAL A 223 -13.64 8.20 -8.90
C VAL A 223 -14.53 7.99 -10.14
N LYS A 224 -14.55 8.95 -11.07
CA LYS A 224 -15.28 8.82 -12.33
C LYS A 224 -14.79 7.64 -13.17
N LEU A 225 -13.47 7.41 -13.22
CA LEU A 225 -12.87 6.25 -13.90
C LEU A 225 -13.34 4.93 -13.27
N LEU A 226 -13.31 4.82 -11.94
CA LEU A 226 -13.78 3.63 -11.22
C LEU A 226 -15.28 3.39 -11.46
N MET A 227 -16.10 4.43 -11.38
CA MET A 227 -17.55 4.32 -11.65
C MET A 227 -17.84 3.90 -13.11
N ALA A 228 -17.08 4.41 -14.09
CA ALA A 228 -17.21 4.01 -15.50
C ALA A 228 -16.86 2.52 -15.72
N LYS A 229 -16.03 1.94 -14.82
CA LYS A 229 -15.70 0.50 -14.76
C LYS A 229 -16.65 -0.31 -13.85
N GLN A 230 -17.82 0.26 -13.52
CA GLN A 230 -18.91 -0.35 -12.74
C GLN A 230 -18.54 -0.63 -11.27
N PHE A 231 -17.57 0.08 -10.71
CA PHE A 231 -17.32 0.04 -9.28
C PHE A 231 -18.21 1.05 -8.53
N THR A 232 -18.73 0.65 -7.38
CA THR A 232 -19.26 1.56 -6.38
C THR A 232 -18.13 1.93 -5.44
N VAL A 233 -17.91 3.23 -5.21
CA VAL A 233 -16.78 3.76 -4.45
C VAL A 233 -17.23 4.19 -3.05
N PHE A 234 -16.41 3.87 -2.06
CA PHE A 234 -16.62 4.20 -0.64
C PHE A 234 -15.34 4.78 -0.04
N ARG A 235 -15.51 5.59 1.00
CA ARG A 235 -14.47 5.82 2.00
C ARG A 235 -14.85 5.12 3.31
N LEU A 236 -13.84 4.76 4.09
CA LEU A 236 -14.03 4.18 5.40
C LEU A 236 -13.98 5.31 6.44
N GLU A 237 -15.06 5.47 7.20
CA GLU A 237 -15.12 6.39 8.34
C GLU A 237 -15.33 5.60 9.63
N GLY A 238 -14.23 5.34 10.35
CA GLY A 238 -14.23 4.38 11.44
C GLY A 238 -14.60 2.98 10.92
N GLU A 239 -15.74 2.44 11.36
CA GLU A 239 -16.25 1.14 10.89
C GLU A 239 -17.31 1.25 9.79
N SER A 240 -17.70 2.45 9.38
CA SER A 240 -18.78 2.67 8.41
C SER A 240 -18.26 2.96 7.00
N LEU A 241 -19.01 2.49 5.99
CA LEU A 241 -18.74 2.78 4.58
C LEU A 241 -19.63 3.93 4.10
N GLU A 242 -19.01 5.07 3.82
CA GLU A 242 -19.66 6.21 3.17
C GLU A 242 -19.47 6.14 1.66
N LYS A 243 -20.57 6.26 0.91
CA LYS A 243 -20.51 6.23 -0.56
C LYS A 243 -19.93 7.54 -1.09
N VAL A 244 -18.98 7.42 -2.01
CA VAL A 244 -18.23 8.53 -2.61
C VAL A 244 -18.61 8.67 -4.09
N THR A 245 -18.67 9.92 -4.55
CA THR A 245 -18.94 10.30 -5.93
C THR A 245 -17.87 11.28 -6.44
N GLU A 246 -17.87 11.58 -7.72
CA GLU A 246 -16.98 12.59 -8.30
C GLU A 246 -17.21 14.02 -7.80
N LYS A 247 -18.25 14.26 -6.99
CA LYS A 247 -18.54 15.57 -6.37
C LYS A 247 -17.91 15.76 -5.01
N ASP A 248 -17.32 14.67 -4.44
CA ASP A 248 -16.69 14.71 -3.14
C ASP A 248 -15.34 15.42 -3.18
N CYS A 249 -14.88 15.87 -2.01
CA CYS A 249 -13.60 16.56 -1.83
C CYS A 249 -12.49 15.56 -1.49
N PHE A 250 -11.32 15.71 -2.11
CA PHE A 250 -10.13 14.88 -1.92
C PHE A 250 -8.92 15.71 -1.45
N SER A 251 -9.16 16.82 -0.73
CA SER A 251 -8.11 17.72 -0.23
C SER A 251 -7.24 17.13 0.87
N GLU A 252 -7.73 16.09 1.54
CA GLU A 252 -6.97 15.30 2.52
C GLU A 252 -6.61 13.95 1.92
N CYS A 253 -5.48 13.38 2.38
CA CYS A 253 -5.10 12.03 2.02
C CYS A 253 -6.11 11.04 2.61
N GLN A 254 -6.70 10.20 1.77
CA GLN A 254 -7.72 9.25 2.18
C GLN A 254 -7.65 7.96 1.35
N ASN A 255 -8.09 6.87 1.95
CA ASN A 255 -8.21 5.60 1.29
C ASN A 255 -9.62 5.39 0.75
N LEU A 256 -9.71 5.01 -0.53
CA LEU A 256 -10.95 4.65 -1.20
C LEU A 256 -11.04 3.13 -1.35
N LEU A 257 -12.25 2.62 -1.13
CA LEU A 257 -12.63 1.23 -1.38
C LEU A 257 -13.63 1.22 -2.54
N ALA A 258 -13.31 0.52 -3.61
CA ALA A 258 -14.22 0.39 -4.74
C ALA A 258 -14.56 -1.08 -4.98
N CYS A 259 -15.85 -1.42 -5.10
CA CYS A 259 -16.30 -2.79 -5.26
C CYS A 259 -17.35 -2.91 -6.37
N LYS A 260 -17.44 -4.09 -7.00
CA LYS A 260 -18.46 -4.38 -8.02
C LYS A 260 -19.78 -4.81 -7.41
N ASP A 261 -19.76 -5.63 -6.36
CA ASP A 261 -20.96 -6.06 -5.65
C ASP A 261 -21.08 -5.32 -4.30
N GLU A 262 -21.83 -4.21 -4.31
CA GLU A 262 -22.07 -3.41 -3.11
C GLU A 262 -22.75 -4.21 -2.00
N SER A 263 -23.66 -5.13 -2.35
CA SER A 263 -24.43 -5.87 -1.35
C SER A 263 -23.59 -6.87 -0.57
N VAL A 264 -22.72 -7.59 -1.26
CA VAL A 264 -21.74 -8.52 -0.67
C VAL A 264 -20.71 -7.74 0.14
N PHE A 265 -20.19 -6.66 -0.43
CA PHE A 265 -19.16 -5.84 0.21
C PHE A 265 -19.63 -5.23 1.53
N ARG A 266 -20.82 -4.61 1.56
CA ARG A 266 -21.40 -4.05 2.80
C ARG A 266 -21.59 -5.10 3.88
N LYS A 267 -22.00 -6.32 3.53
CA LYS A 267 -22.15 -7.42 4.51
C LYS A 267 -20.80 -7.81 5.13
N GLN A 268 -19.71 -7.81 4.35
CA GLN A 268 -18.37 -8.10 4.86
C GLN A 268 -17.88 -7.04 5.86
N PHE A 269 -18.18 -5.77 5.61
CA PHE A 269 -17.80 -4.67 6.50
C PHE A 269 -18.69 -4.54 7.74
N ALA A 270 -19.94 -4.98 7.68
CA ALA A 270 -20.87 -5.00 8.81
C ALA A 270 -20.61 -6.19 9.76
N ALA A 271 -19.92 -7.23 9.34
CA ALA A 271 -19.60 -8.36 10.19
C ALA A 271 -18.53 -7.98 11.24
N PRO A 272 -18.70 -8.33 12.52
CA PRO A 272 -17.65 -8.15 13.53
C PRO A 272 -16.39 -8.95 13.13
N MET A 273 -15.24 -8.39 13.45
CA MET A 273 -13.93 -9.03 13.23
C MET A 273 -13.69 -10.16 14.22
#